data_53ca4d589600891fb3af6b05d2d15334
#
_entry.id   53ca4d589600891fb3af6b05d2d15334
#
_cell.length_a   1.000
_cell.length_b   1.000
_cell.length_c   1.000
_cell.angle_alpha   90.00
_cell.angle_beta   90.00
_cell.angle_gamma   90.00
#
_symmetry.space_group_name_H-M   'P 1'
#
loop_
_entity.id
_entity.type
_entity.pdbx_description
1 polymer ?
#
loop_
_entity_poly.entity_id
_entity_poly.type
_entity_poly.pdbx_seq_one_letter_code
_entity_poly.pdbx_strand_id
1 'polypeptide(L)'
;MPGLKASSRGAKSALRGLAKLRNLRAAIFVCCTIAATVSFPAPAKAWGCKGHQIIALLAEKHLTPQALAAVSKILSDGPIDPALSRYCKDHGTDAMTDASTWPDDYRPGHPETGPWHYIDVPRGTLLRGNKKAIANEIEKFCDPKEGCVTRAITEELSVLRSPSSDPQIKADALRFLIHFVGDLHQPLHGITNNDQGGNCVPVTFFEAQPQIRNPQSESYAPNLHGVWDTNILERATTGKTVAEVAADLDQTYKKQFVRWQKSSANLDAWVAESYELGSKKVYGKLPVRIPTETPQTLKSCADDNHVSARMLKLDERLEDPYQIMGEQVAMQRLAQAGARLAMLLNQLW
;
A
#
# COMPACT_ATOMS: atom_id res chain seq x y z
N MET A 1 -1.43 69.36 61.73
CA MET A 1 -2.43 69.83 62.73
C MET A 1 -3.81 69.33 62.27
N PRO A 2 -4.69 69.02 63.19
CA PRO A 2 -4.82 67.85 64.09
C PRO A 2 -6.09 67.09 63.73
N GLY A 3 -6.45 66.04 64.23
CA GLY A 3 -6.47 65.39 65.49
C GLY A 3 -7.54 64.30 65.45
N LEU A 4 -7.21 63.18 66.03
CA LEU A 4 -7.77 62.59 67.23
C LEU A 4 -9.33 62.44 67.26
N LYS A 5 -9.89 61.31 67.50
CA LYS A 5 -10.00 60.40 68.63
C LYS A 5 -10.94 59.24 68.27
N ALA A 6 -10.71 58.00 68.37
CA ALA A 6 -10.72 57.14 69.57
C ALA A 6 -12.10 56.98 70.24
N SER A 7 -12.42 55.73 70.48
CA SER A 7 -13.12 55.09 71.57
C SER A 7 -14.18 54.12 71.10
N SER A 8 -14.09 52.92 71.35
CA SER A 8 -13.95 51.92 72.42
C SER A 8 -15.26 51.24 72.80
N ARG A 9 -15.15 49.94 73.01
CA ARG A 9 -15.99 49.10 73.88
C ARG A 9 -17.35 48.68 73.32
N GLY A 10 -17.75 47.50 73.41
CA GLY A 10 -17.48 46.35 74.30
C GLY A 10 -18.26 45.16 73.90
N ALA A 11 -17.76 44.21 74.14
CA ALA A 11 -17.82 42.89 74.77
C ALA A 11 -19.22 42.26 74.90
N LYS A 12 -19.17 40.95 74.69
CA LYS A 12 -19.96 39.86 75.31
C LYS A 12 -21.32 39.51 74.71
N SER A 13 -21.53 38.36 74.18
CA SER A 13 -21.95 37.11 74.85
C SER A 13 -22.47 36.15 73.80
N ALA A 14 -21.86 35.09 73.60
CA ALA A 14 -22.11 33.70 73.99
C ALA A 14 -23.43 33.06 73.47
N LEU A 15 -23.22 31.97 72.83
CA LEU A 15 -23.88 30.69 72.86
C LEU A 15 -25.07 30.38 71.91
N ARG A 16 -24.83 29.27 71.21
CA ARG A 16 -25.74 28.17 70.80
C ARG A 16 -26.56 28.33 69.51
N GLY A 17 -26.28 27.34 68.70
CA GLY A 17 -27.25 26.90 67.70
C GLY A 17 -26.66 26.08 66.57
N LEU A 18 -26.36 24.87 66.88
CA LEU A 18 -26.43 23.63 66.04
C LEU A 18 -26.82 23.77 64.57
N ALA A 19 -25.98 23.15 63.76
CA ALA A 19 -26.27 22.29 62.65
C ALA A 19 -27.12 22.82 61.48
N LYS A 20 -26.44 22.97 60.36
CA LYS A 20 -26.86 22.27 59.13
C LYS A 20 -25.72 22.21 58.14
N LEU A 21 -25.11 21.03 58.09
CA LEU A 21 -24.33 20.59 56.94
C LEU A 21 -25.18 20.69 55.69
N ARG A 22 -24.81 21.54 54.77
CA ARG A 22 -25.28 21.45 53.40
C ARG A 22 -24.09 21.28 52.48
N ASN A 23 -23.98 20.06 51.97
CA ASN A 23 -23.09 19.56 50.96
C ASN A 23 -22.92 20.53 49.80
N LEU A 24 -21.78 21.17 49.70
CA LEU A 24 -21.32 21.79 48.47
C LEU A 24 -20.64 20.70 47.65
N ARG A 25 -21.40 20.03 46.80
CA ARG A 25 -20.84 19.15 45.79
C ARG A 25 -20.14 20.04 44.76
N ALA A 26 -18.84 20.12 44.84
CA ALA A 26 -17.99 20.59 43.75
C ALA A 26 -18.18 19.62 42.58
N ALA A 27 -18.95 20.03 41.57
CA ALA A 27 -19.01 19.34 40.31
C ALA A 27 -17.67 19.59 39.57
N ILE A 28 -16.76 18.64 39.66
CA ILE A 28 -15.59 18.58 38.81
C ILE A 28 -16.10 18.17 37.43
N PHE A 29 -16.27 19.15 36.55
CA PHE A 29 -16.41 18.87 35.12
C PHE A 29 -15.07 18.32 34.62
N VAL A 30 -14.95 16.99 34.61
CA VAL A 30 -13.92 16.31 33.83
C VAL A 30 -14.34 16.46 32.36
N CYS A 31 -13.76 17.45 31.71
CA CYS A 31 -13.85 17.61 30.26
C CYS A 31 -13.03 16.47 29.65
N CYS A 32 -13.66 15.28 29.45
CA CYS A 32 -13.11 14.25 28.60
C CYS A 32 -13.12 14.78 27.17
N THR A 33 -12.02 15.41 26.75
CA THR A 33 -11.71 15.57 25.34
C THR A 33 -11.47 14.17 24.79
N ILE A 34 -12.52 13.58 24.22
CA ILE A 34 -12.38 12.43 23.33
C ILE A 34 -11.62 12.96 22.13
N ALA A 35 -10.30 12.80 22.15
CA ALA A 35 -9.52 12.88 20.93
C ALA A 35 -10.04 11.76 20.05
N ALA A 36 -10.92 12.09 19.11
CA ALA A 36 -11.29 11.22 18.03
C ALA A 36 -9.98 10.98 17.26
N THR A 37 -9.30 9.87 17.55
CA THR A 37 -8.25 9.35 16.69
C THR A 37 -8.94 9.05 15.37
N VAL A 38 -8.77 9.95 14.41
CA VAL A 38 -9.12 9.69 13.02
C VAL A 38 -8.20 8.57 12.60
N SER A 39 -8.67 7.35 12.73
CA SER A 39 -7.99 6.16 12.22
C SER A 39 -8.16 6.23 10.70
N PHE A 40 -7.19 6.79 10.02
CA PHE A 40 -7.14 6.65 8.57
C PHE A 40 -7.10 5.15 8.26
N PRO A 41 -7.91 4.66 7.30
CA PRO A 41 -7.81 3.27 6.88
C PRO A 41 -6.36 3.04 6.46
N ALA A 42 -5.77 1.97 6.95
CA ALA A 42 -4.45 1.56 6.47
C ALA A 42 -4.60 1.38 4.94
N PRO A 43 -3.84 2.13 4.15
CA PRO A 43 -3.92 2.04 2.71
C PRO A 43 -3.66 0.60 2.28
N ALA A 44 -4.39 0.13 1.28
CA ALA A 44 -4.06 -1.09 0.59
C ALA A 44 -2.61 -1.00 0.12
N LYS A 45 -1.82 -2.01 0.42
CA LYS A 45 -0.40 -2.07 0.11
C LYS A 45 -0.20 -3.15 -0.93
N ALA A 46 0.43 -2.80 -2.04
CA ALA A 46 0.86 -3.78 -3.02
C ALA A 46 1.76 -4.82 -2.35
N TRP A 47 1.74 -6.03 -2.79
CA TRP A 47 2.56 -7.15 -2.32
C TRP A 47 2.95 -7.19 -0.82
N GLY A 48 2.41 -6.38 0.05
CA GLY A 48 2.81 -6.26 1.45
C GLY A 48 4.34 -6.18 1.65
N CYS A 49 4.78 -6.09 2.90
CA CYS A 49 6.21 -5.97 3.21
C CYS A 49 7.05 -7.11 2.61
N LYS A 50 6.60 -8.34 2.83
CA LYS A 50 7.35 -9.54 2.42
C LYS A 50 7.50 -9.64 0.90
N GLY A 51 6.46 -9.30 0.14
CA GLY A 51 6.52 -9.36 -1.31
C GLY A 51 7.49 -8.36 -1.93
N HIS A 52 7.48 -7.09 -1.48
CA HIS A 52 8.44 -6.08 -1.94
C HIS A 52 9.87 -6.44 -1.59
N GLN A 53 10.13 -6.95 -0.39
CA GLN A 53 11.46 -7.38 0.03
C GLN A 53 11.96 -8.58 -0.81
N ILE A 54 11.10 -9.54 -1.11
CA ILE A 54 11.45 -10.67 -2.01
C ILE A 54 11.84 -10.16 -3.39
N ILE A 55 11.09 -9.22 -3.97
CA ILE A 55 11.38 -8.61 -5.28
C ILE A 55 12.73 -7.90 -5.26
N ALA A 56 13.00 -7.12 -4.20
CA ALA A 56 14.26 -6.41 -4.02
C ALA A 56 15.47 -7.36 -3.98
N LEU A 57 15.41 -8.41 -3.15
CA LEU A 57 16.47 -9.43 -3.06
C LEU A 57 16.70 -10.17 -4.39
N LEU A 58 15.60 -10.51 -5.06
CA LEU A 58 15.70 -11.15 -6.39
C LEU A 58 16.39 -10.22 -7.38
N ALA A 59 16.05 -8.94 -7.39
CA ALA A 59 16.67 -7.97 -8.27
C ALA A 59 18.16 -7.76 -7.93
N GLU A 60 18.48 -7.53 -6.66
CA GLU A 60 19.84 -7.31 -6.19
C GLU A 60 20.81 -8.43 -6.59
N LYS A 61 20.36 -9.68 -6.40
CA LYS A 61 21.13 -10.87 -6.79
C LYS A 61 21.53 -10.91 -8.27
N HIS A 62 20.79 -10.21 -9.11
CA HIS A 62 20.98 -10.18 -10.57
C HIS A 62 21.48 -8.84 -11.11
N LEU A 63 21.95 -7.94 -10.22
CA LEU A 63 22.60 -6.71 -10.63
C LEU A 63 24.03 -6.99 -11.13
N THR A 64 24.46 -6.22 -12.13
CA THR A 64 25.89 -6.13 -12.48
C THR A 64 26.65 -5.49 -11.31
N PRO A 65 27.96 -5.71 -11.17
CA PRO A 65 28.77 -5.03 -10.15
C PRO A 65 28.65 -3.50 -10.21
N GLN A 66 28.53 -2.94 -11.42
CA GLN A 66 28.37 -1.50 -11.64
C GLN A 66 27.01 -1.01 -11.11
N ALA A 67 25.91 -1.69 -11.47
CA ALA A 67 24.58 -1.34 -11.00
C ALA A 67 24.46 -1.49 -9.49
N LEU A 68 25.00 -2.57 -8.90
CA LEU A 68 24.99 -2.78 -7.45
C LEU A 68 25.74 -1.65 -6.72
N ALA A 69 26.93 -1.27 -7.21
CA ALA A 69 27.69 -0.17 -6.63
C ALA A 69 26.95 1.16 -6.73
N ALA A 70 26.29 1.45 -7.86
CA ALA A 70 25.51 2.66 -8.06
C ALA A 70 24.27 2.70 -7.14
N VAL A 71 23.52 1.61 -7.06
CA VAL A 71 22.34 1.47 -6.16
C VAL A 71 22.77 1.69 -4.71
N SER A 72 23.80 1.00 -4.24
CA SER A 72 24.31 1.12 -2.87
C SER A 72 24.75 2.56 -2.56
N LYS A 73 25.44 3.20 -3.50
CA LYS A 73 25.88 4.59 -3.34
C LYS A 73 24.69 5.55 -3.25
N ILE A 74 23.72 5.45 -4.15
CA ILE A 74 22.56 6.35 -4.18
C ILE A 74 21.77 6.21 -2.87
N LEU A 75 21.51 5.00 -2.40
CA LEU A 75 20.76 4.79 -1.15
C LEU A 75 21.52 5.29 0.08
N SER A 76 22.85 5.24 0.06
CA SER A 76 23.68 5.77 1.15
C SER A 76 23.80 7.28 1.15
N ASP A 77 23.80 7.91 -0.05
CA ASP A 77 23.90 9.38 -0.18
C ASP A 77 22.61 10.10 0.22
N GLY A 78 21.45 9.42 0.14
CA GLY A 78 20.15 9.97 0.56
C GLY A 78 19.47 9.02 1.56
N PRO A 79 19.84 9.05 2.86
CA PRO A 79 19.28 8.15 3.86
C PRO A 79 17.77 8.37 4.07
N ILE A 80 17.08 7.33 4.52
CA ILE A 80 15.68 7.44 4.96
C ILE A 80 15.63 8.30 6.24
N ASP A 81 14.66 9.21 6.30
CA ASP A 81 14.41 10.00 7.52
C ASP A 81 14.13 9.05 8.70
N PRO A 82 14.96 9.08 9.76
CA PRO A 82 14.76 8.21 10.92
C PRO A 82 13.47 8.51 11.71
N ALA A 83 12.84 9.66 11.48
CA ALA A 83 11.55 10.00 12.07
C ALA A 83 10.36 9.43 11.30
N LEU A 84 10.58 8.90 10.09
CA LEU A 84 9.51 8.30 9.29
C LEU A 84 8.94 7.07 10.01
N SER A 85 7.62 7.07 10.21
CA SER A 85 6.94 5.91 10.79
C SER A 85 6.93 4.76 9.79
N ARG A 86 7.60 3.67 10.14
CA ARG A 86 7.69 2.48 9.28
C ARG A 86 6.57 1.48 9.63
N TYR A 87 5.83 1.09 8.61
CA TYR A 87 4.79 0.06 8.73
C TYR A 87 5.40 -1.34 8.80
N CYS A 88 6.34 -1.62 7.92
CA CYS A 88 7.06 -2.88 7.92
C CYS A 88 8.02 -2.91 9.10
N LYS A 89 7.68 -3.68 10.13
CA LYS A 89 8.50 -3.79 11.36
C LYS A 89 9.84 -4.49 11.09
N ASP A 90 9.83 -5.40 10.12
CA ASP A 90 11.04 -6.08 9.64
C ASP A 90 11.49 -5.35 8.36
N HIS A 91 12.47 -4.46 8.51
CA HIS A 91 12.93 -3.56 7.45
C HIS A 91 13.87 -4.24 6.46
N GLY A 92 14.16 -5.54 6.65
CA GLY A 92 15.16 -6.23 5.86
C GLY A 92 16.60 -6.01 6.36
N THR A 93 17.51 -6.79 5.80
CA THR A 93 18.92 -6.84 6.22
C THR A 93 19.84 -6.00 5.34
N ASP A 94 19.33 -5.47 4.24
CA ASP A 94 20.08 -4.71 3.26
C ASP A 94 19.32 -3.46 2.79
N ALA A 95 20.04 -2.53 2.15
CA ALA A 95 19.52 -1.24 1.74
C ALA A 95 18.41 -1.35 0.68
N MET A 96 18.45 -2.35 -0.20
CA MET A 96 17.43 -2.53 -1.25
C MET A 96 16.13 -3.06 -0.67
N THR A 97 16.18 -4.01 0.27
CA THR A 97 14.97 -4.51 0.94
C THR A 97 14.32 -3.44 1.79
N ASP A 98 15.11 -2.62 2.50
CA ASP A 98 14.61 -1.48 3.26
C ASP A 98 13.99 -0.41 2.34
N ALA A 99 14.64 -0.09 1.23
CA ALA A 99 14.14 0.84 0.22
C ALA A 99 12.81 0.39 -0.39
N SER A 100 12.61 -0.93 -0.56
CA SER A 100 11.46 -1.49 -1.27
C SER A 100 10.11 -1.25 -0.59
N THR A 101 10.09 -0.99 0.71
CA THR A 101 8.86 -0.76 1.49
C THR A 101 8.65 0.72 1.85
N TRP A 102 9.67 1.55 1.63
CA TRP A 102 9.64 2.97 1.97
C TRP A 102 8.48 3.77 1.31
N PRO A 103 8.11 3.57 0.03
CA PRO A 103 7.03 4.36 -0.58
C PRO A 103 5.69 4.24 0.13
N ASP A 104 5.36 3.06 0.65
CA ASP A 104 4.16 2.85 1.46
C ASP A 104 4.20 3.59 2.80
N ASP A 105 5.38 3.71 3.40
CA ASP A 105 5.58 4.46 4.64
C ASP A 105 5.58 5.98 4.39
N TYR A 106 6.00 6.40 3.21
CA TYR A 106 6.03 7.80 2.76
C TYR A 106 4.63 8.34 2.45
N ARG A 107 3.78 7.53 1.83
CA ARG A 107 2.44 7.90 1.34
C ARG A 107 1.50 8.53 2.38
N PRO A 108 1.45 8.12 3.68
CA PRO A 108 0.57 8.78 4.65
C PRO A 108 0.85 10.26 4.85
N GLY A 109 2.09 10.70 4.73
CA GLY A 109 2.50 12.10 4.74
C GLY A 109 2.40 12.80 3.37
N HIS A 110 2.27 12.01 2.29
CA HIS A 110 2.31 12.43 0.90
C HIS A 110 1.19 11.74 0.10
N PRO A 111 -0.09 12.05 0.39
CA PRO A 111 -1.24 11.38 -0.22
C PRO A 111 -1.30 11.52 -1.74
N GLU A 112 -0.64 12.53 -2.31
CA GLU A 112 -0.48 12.73 -3.76
C GLU A 112 0.26 11.58 -4.44
N THR A 113 1.07 10.81 -3.71
CA THR A 113 1.76 9.64 -4.24
C THR A 113 0.88 8.39 -4.33
N GLY A 114 -0.30 8.44 -3.72
CA GLY A 114 -1.22 7.30 -3.70
C GLY A 114 -1.55 6.73 -5.08
N PRO A 115 -1.96 7.54 -6.08
CA PRO A 115 -2.25 7.10 -7.44
C PRO A 115 -1.04 6.51 -8.19
N TRP A 116 0.20 6.77 -7.75
CA TRP A 116 1.41 6.29 -8.40
C TRP A 116 1.64 4.78 -8.23
N HIS A 117 0.90 4.14 -7.32
CA HIS A 117 1.03 2.71 -7.02
C HIS A 117 0.25 1.80 -7.98
N TYR A 118 -0.69 2.34 -8.78
CA TYR A 118 -1.58 1.52 -9.61
C TYR A 118 -2.00 2.23 -10.90
N ILE A 119 -2.72 1.50 -11.74
CA ILE A 119 -3.49 2.02 -12.86
C ILE A 119 -4.79 1.25 -12.99
N ASP A 120 -5.90 1.94 -12.85
CA ASP A 120 -7.25 1.35 -12.78
C ASP A 120 -7.84 1.10 -14.17
N VAL A 121 -7.31 0.11 -14.90
CA VAL A 121 -7.90 -0.31 -16.18
C VAL A 121 -9.22 -1.04 -15.90
N PRO A 122 -10.37 -0.54 -16.39
CA PRO A 122 -11.67 -1.14 -16.12
C PRO A 122 -11.77 -2.58 -16.65
N ARG A 123 -12.28 -3.48 -15.81
CA ARG A 123 -12.55 -4.86 -16.22
C ARG A 123 -13.50 -4.90 -17.42
N GLY A 124 -13.15 -5.68 -18.44
CA GLY A 124 -13.86 -5.73 -19.70
C GLY A 124 -13.24 -4.87 -20.81
N THR A 125 -12.24 -4.03 -20.48
CA THR A 125 -11.45 -3.31 -21.48
C THR A 125 -10.76 -4.28 -22.44
N LEU A 126 -10.81 -3.98 -23.73
CA LEU A 126 -10.19 -4.82 -24.76
C LEU A 126 -8.77 -4.34 -25.05
N LEU A 127 -7.79 -4.93 -24.37
CA LEU A 127 -6.36 -4.68 -24.64
C LEU A 127 -5.90 -5.57 -25.80
N ARG A 128 -6.14 -5.15 -27.04
CA ARG A 128 -5.86 -5.90 -28.28
C ARG A 128 -5.10 -5.07 -29.29
N GLY A 129 -4.40 -5.76 -30.19
CA GLY A 129 -3.65 -5.15 -31.29
C GLY A 129 -2.16 -5.16 -31.06
N ASN A 130 -1.45 -4.26 -31.73
CA ASN A 130 -0.01 -4.11 -31.57
C ASN A 130 0.33 -3.33 -30.28
N LYS A 131 1.61 -3.29 -29.95
CA LYS A 131 2.11 -2.63 -28.73
C LYS A 131 1.62 -1.18 -28.58
N LYS A 132 1.58 -0.41 -29.69
CA LYS A 132 1.13 0.99 -29.69
C LYS A 132 -0.37 1.10 -29.39
N ALA A 133 -1.19 0.20 -29.94
CA ALA A 133 -2.63 0.20 -29.70
C ALA A 133 -2.93 -0.11 -28.20
N ILE A 134 -2.22 -1.07 -27.61
CA ILE A 134 -2.35 -1.42 -26.19
C ILE A 134 -1.91 -0.24 -25.31
N ALA A 135 -0.76 0.38 -25.62
CA ALA A 135 -0.27 1.54 -24.87
C ALA A 135 -1.25 2.71 -24.91
N ASN A 136 -1.77 3.05 -26.10
CA ASN A 136 -2.76 4.12 -26.24
C ASN A 136 -4.07 3.83 -25.49
N GLU A 137 -4.45 2.56 -25.35
CA GLU A 137 -5.65 2.20 -24.58
C GLU A 137 -5.40 2.35 -23.08
N ILE A 138 -4.26 1.86 -22.59
CA ILE A 138 -3.87 1.93 -21.17
C ILE A 138 -3.70 3.38 -20.73
N GLU A 139 -3.05 4.24 -21.54
CA GLU A 139 -2.81 5.66 -21.20
C GLU A 139 -4.11 6.43 -20.91
N LYS A 140 -5.25 6.01 -21.45
CA LYS A 140 -6.54 6.64 -21.14
C LYS A 140 -6.95 6.55 -19.67
N PHE A 141 -6.39 5.59 -18.95
CA PHE A 141 -6.68 5.32 -17.54
C PHE A 141 -5.62 5.89 -16.60
N CYS A 142 -4.58 6.53 -17.12
CA CYS A 142 -3.62 7.28 -16.34
C CYS A 142 -4.14 8.72 -16.17
N ASP A 143 -4.52 9.09 -14.95
CA ASP A 143 -5.02 10.44 -14.69
C ASP A 143 -3.96 11.49 -15.06
N PRO A 144 -4.30 12.52 -15.83
CA PRO A 144 -3.34 13.52 -16.27
C PRO A 144 -2.81 14.41 -15.16
N LYS A 145 -3.52 14.52 -14.02
CA LYS A 145 -3.14 15.36 -12.87
C LYS A 145 -2.52 14.53 -11.74
N GLU A 146 -3.16 13.40 -11.42
CA GLU A 146 -2.75 12.56 -10.30
C GLU A 146 -1.67 11.55 -10.68
N GLY A 147 -1.56 11.22 -11.98
CA GLY A 147 -0.60 10.24 -12.47
C GLY A 147 -1.10 8.80 -12.37
N CYS A 148 -0.18 7.86 -12.55
CA CYS A 148 -0.37 6.42 -12.41
C CYS A 148 0.99 5.71 -12.36
N VAL A 149 1.01 4.42 -12.07
CA VAL A 149 2.25 3.65 -11.87
C VAL A 149 3.21 3.67 -13.07
N THR A 150 2.70 3.65 -14.31
CA THR A 150 3.57 3.69 -15.51
C THR A 150 4.24 5.03 -15.71
N ARG A 151 3.51 6.12 -15.43
CA ARG A 151 4.04 7.47 -15.48
C ARG A 151 5.07 7.68 -14.36
N ALA A 152 4.75 7.30 -13.13
CA ALA A 152 5.66 7.39 -12.01
C ALA A 152 6.98 6.63 -12.29
N ILE A 153 6.95 5.38 -12.72
CA ILE A 153 8.16 4.64 -13.11
C ILE A 153 8.97 5.38 -14.19
N THR A 154 8.30 5.97 -15.17
CA THR A 154 8.97 6.72 -16.26
C THR A 154 9.66 7.98 -15.74
N GLU A 155 9.02 8.70 -14.85
CA GLU A 155 9.55 9.91 -14.21
C GLU A 155 10.75 9.57 -13.31
N GLU A 156 10.65 8.53 -12.49
CA GLU A 156 11.74 8.08 -11.61
C GLU A 156 12.97 7.63 -12.41
N LEU A 157 12.76 6.90 -13.51
CA LEU A 157 13.85 6.56 -14.42
C LEU A 157 14.52 7.79 -15.05
N SER A 158 13.76 8.87 -15.31
CA SER A 158 14.30 10.13 -15.79
C SER A 158 15.16 10.84 -14.74
N VAL A 159 14.68 10.88 -13.48
CA VAL A 159 15.44 11.43 -12.36
C VAL A 159 16.75 10.70 -12.14
N LEU A 160 16.73 9.37 -12.17
CA LEU A 160 17.92 8.54 -11.99
C LEU A 160 18.97 8.72 -13.10
N ARG A 161 18.54 8.98 -14.34
CA ARG A 161 19.43 9.28 -15.48
C ARG A 161 20.02 10.69 -15.44
N SER A 162 19.40 11.60 -14.72
CA SER A 162 19.84 13.00 -14.67
C SER A 162 21.13 13.14 -13.83
N PRO A 163 22.24 13.66 -14.39
CA PRO A 163 23.48 13.84 -13.64
C PRO A 163 23.37 14.97 -12.58
N SER A 164 22.43 15.90 -12.75
CA SER A 164 22.27 17.09 -11.92
C SER A 164 21.24 16.95 -10.81
N SER A 165 20.55 15.81 -10.68
CA SER A 165 19.56 15.60 -9.61
C SER A 165 20.24 15.54 -8.24
N ASP A 166 19.60 16.15 -7.26
CA ASP A 166 20.01 16.10 -5.86
C ASP A 166 20.13 14.66 -5.36
N PRO A 167 21.12 14.34 -4.49
CA PRO A 167 21.30 12.98 -3.97
C PRO A 167 20.08 12.41 -3.26
N GLN A 168 19.36 13.21 -2.45
CA GLN A 168 18.14 12.77 -1.77
C GLN A 168 17.03 12.48 -2.78
N ILE A 169 16.84 13.35 -3.78
CA ILE A 169 15.85 13.15 -4.85
C ILE A 169 16.16 11.87 -5.63
N LYS A 170 17.43 11.58 -5.92
CA LYS A 170 17.83 10.31 -6.56
C LYS A 170 17.54 9.09 -5.69
N ALA A 171 17.80 9.19 -4.39
CA ALA A 171 17.54 8.10 -3.47
C ALA A 171 16.03 7.81 -3.37
N ASP A 172 15.21 8.85 -3.30
CA ASP A 172 13.76 8.71 -3.26
C ASP A 172 13.22 8.16 -4.58
N ALA A 173 13.72 8.63 -5.73
CA ALA A 173 13.40 8.08 -7.05
C ALA A 173 13.75 6.59 -7.17
N LEU A 174 14.89 6.18 -6.62
CA LEU A 174 15.29 4.79 -6.61
C LEU A 174 14.37 3.93 -5.72
N ARG A 175 13.97 4.43 -4.54
CA ARG A 175 13.01 3.78 -3.66
C ARG A 175 11.66 3.59 -4.34
N PHE A 176 11.15 4.64 -4.97
CA PHE A 176 9.91 4.57 -5.75
C PHE A 176 10.02 3.56 -6.90
N LEU A 177 11.11 3.58 -7.68
CA LEU A 177 11.31 2.65 -8.78
C LEU A 177 11.31 1.18 -8.30
N ILE A 178 12.05 0.87 -7.21
CA ILE A 178 12.12 -0.47 -6.62
C ILE A 178 10.73 -0.96 -6.23
N HIS A 179 9.93 -0.10 -5.61
CA HIS A 179 8.58 -0.41 -5.16
C HIS A 179 7.59 -0.56 -6.32
N PHE A 180 7.49 0.46 -7.18
CA PHE A 180 6.47 0.53 -8.23
C PHE A 180 6.63 -0.55 -9.30
N VAL A 181 7.84 -1.04 -9.54
CA VAL A 181 8.01 -2.22 -10.39
C VAL A 181 7.36 -3.44 -9.74
N GLY A 182 7.40 -3.57 -8.42
CA GLY A 182 6.65 -4.58 -7.68
C GLY A 182 5.14 -4.42 -7.86
N ASP A 183 4.63 -3.22 -7.61
CA ASP A 183 3.22 -2.86 -7.73
C ASP A 183 2.64 -3.20 -9.09
N LEU A 184 3.35 -2.80 -10.15
CA LEU A 184 2.96 -3.05 -11.53
C LEU A 184 2.79 -4.55 -11.85
N HIS A 185 3.40 -5.43 -11.05
CA HIS A 185 3.29 -6.87 -11.21
C HIS A 185 2.23 -7.52 -10.31
N GLN A 186 1.60 -6.79 -9.40
CA GLN A 186 0.43 -7.24 -8.65
C GLN A 186 -0.82 -7.16 -9.55
N PRO A 187 -1.53 -8.28 -9.75
CA PRO A 187 -2.63 -8.29 -10.72
C PRO A 187 -3.72 -7.24 -10.50
N LEU A 188 -4.04 -6.92 -9.24
CA LEU A 188 -5.09 -5.94 -8.91
C LEU A 188 -4.63 -4.49 -8.98
N HIS A 189 -3.32 -4.23 -9.14
CA HIS A 189 -2.80 -2.90 -9.41
C HIS A 189 -2.92 -2.47 -10.89
N GLY A 190 -3.32 -3.39 -11.77
CA GLY A 190 -3.55 -3.12 -13.19
C GLY A 190 -5.01 -3.21 -13.63
N ILE A 191 -5.96 -3.38 -12.71
CA ILE A 191 -7.37 -3.58 -13.05
C ILE A 191 -8.29 -3.09 -11.93
N THR A 192 -9.45 -2.52 -12.31
CA THR A 192 -10.56 -2.28 -11.40
C THR A 192 -11.87 -2.83 -11.97
N ASN A 193 -12.76 -3.27 -11.09
CA ASN A 193 -14.15 -3.60 -11.45
C ASN A 193 -15.13 -2.60 -10.82
N ASN A 194 -14.75 -1.35 -10.79
CA ASN A 194 -15.44 -0.29 -10.06
C ASN A 194 -15.49 -0.56 -8.54
N ASP A 195 -14.41 -1.09 -8.01
CA ASP A 195 -14.28 -1.59 -6.63
C ASP A 195 -12.90 -1.26 -6.02
N GLN A 196 -12.22 -0.25 -6.57
CA GLN A 196 -10.87 0.16 -6.16
C GLN A 196 -9.87 -1.01 -6.20
N GLY A 197 -9.80 -1.72 -7.35
CA GLY A 197 -8.93 -2.87 -7.51
C GLY A 197 -9.21 -4.00 -6.51
N GLY A 198 -10.46 -4.21 -6.12
CA GLY A 198 -10.87 -5.25 -5.18
C GLY A 198 -10.84 -4.83 -3.69
N ASN A 199 -10.46 -3.59 -3.37
CA ASN A 199 -10.50 -3.08 -1.98
C ASN A 199 -11.92 -3.03 -1.43
N CYS A 200 -12.92 -2.82 -2.30
CA CYS A 200 -14.33 -2.80 -1.94
C CYS A 200 -15.01 -4.18 -2.03
N VAL A 201 -14.25 -5.26 -2.14
CA VAL A 201 -14.77 -6.64 -2.16
C VAL A 201 -14.40 -7.35 -0.85
N PRO A 202 -15.23 -7.27 0.20
CA PRO A 202 -15.02 -8.02 1.44
C PRO A 202 -15.05 -9.52 1.14
N VAL A 203 -14.11 -10.27 1.69
CA VAL A 203 -14.02 -11.72 1.50
C VAL A 203 -13.75 -12.43 2.82
N THR A 204 -14.26 -13.64 2.95
CA THR A 204 -13.77 -14.58 3.96
C THR A 204 -12.57 -15.29 3.39
N PHE A 205 -11.43 -15.22 4.07
CA PHE A 205 -10.21 -15.91 3.67
C PHE A 205 -9.90 -16.99 4.72
N PHE A 206 -10.21 -18.25 4.39
CA PHE A 206 -10.25 -19.35 5.35
C PHE A 206 -11.13 -19.00 6.56
N GLU A 207 -10.60 -19.02 7.78
CA GLU A 207 -11.33 -18.70 9.00
C GLU A 207 -11.51 -17.19 9.26
N ALA A 208 -10.78 -16.35 8.53
CA ALA A 208 -10.80 -14.91 8.71
C ALA A 208 -12.02 -14.28 8.00
N GLN A 209 -13.00 -13.86 8.79
CA GLN A 209 -14.20 -13.17 8.33
C GLN A 209 -13.92 -11.69 8.10
N PRO A 210 -14.55 -11.04 7.09
CA PRO A 210 -14.38 -9.62 6.85
C PRO A 210 -14.93 -8.79 8.02
N GLN A 211 -14.05 -7.97 8.62
CA GLN A 211 -14.39 -7.04 9.69
C GLN A 211 -14.31 -5.61 9.16
N ILE A 212 -15.27 -4.78 9.55
CA ILE A 212 -15.26 -3.37 9.15
C ILE A 212 -14.08 -2.66 9.82
N ARG A 213 -13.29 -1.95 9.02
CA ARG A 213 -12.13 -1.16 9.46
C ARG A 213 -12.45 0.32 9.55
N ASN A 214 -13.22 0.81 8.62
CA ASN A 214 -13.69 2.18 8.60
C ASN A 214 -15.16 2.22 8.14
N PRO A 215 -16.10 2.52 9.05
CA PRO A 215 -17.53 2.59 8.71
C PRO A 215 -17.87 3.68 7.70
N GLN A 216 -17.16 4.82 7.73
CA GLN A 216 -17.44 5.97 6.86
C GLN A 216 -17.11 5.68 5.39
N SER A 217 -16.09 4.90 5.15
CA SER A 217 -15.68 4.47 3.79
C SER A 217 -16.15 3.06 3.43
N GLU A 218 -16.87 2.37 4.32
CA GLU A 218 -17.25 0.95 4.18
C GLU A 218 -16.04 0.05 3.86
N SER A 219 -14.89 0.35 4.47
CA SER A 219 -13.68 -0.44 4.30
C SER A 219 -13.70 -1.67 5.20
N TYR A 220 -13.41 -2.84 4.62
CA TYR A 220 -13.36 -4.13 5.29
C TYR A 220 -11.98 -4.79 5.16
N ALA A 221 -11.66 -5.70 6.10
CA ALA A 221 -10.53 -6.63 5.99
C ALA A 221 -10.89 -7.98 6.63
N PRO A 222 -10.58 -9.12 5.98
CA PRO A 222 -9.97 -9.21 4.65
C PRO A 222 -10.87 -8.66 3.54
N ASN A 223 -10.23 -8.12 2.49
CA ASN A 223 -10.85 -7.82 1.21
C ASN A 223 -10.02 -8.46 0.09
N LEU A 224 -10.57 -8.52 -1.12
CA LEU A 224 -9.92 -9.21 -2.23
C LEU A 224 -8.53 -8.65 -2.54
N HIS A 225 -8.36 -7.32 -2.51
CA HIS A 225 -7.08 -6.67 -2.72
C HIS A 225 -6.03 -7.10 -1.68
N GLY A 226 -6.35 -6.95 -0.39
CA GLY A 226 -5.45 -7.32 0.70
C GLY A 226 -5.11 -8.82 0.74
N VAL A 227 -6.02 -9.68 0.27
CA VAL A 227 -5.73 -11.12 0.11
C VAL A 227 -4.61 -11.33 -0.91
N TRP A 228 -4.61 -10.60 -2.04
CA TRP A 228 -3.56 -10.67 -3.06
C TRP A 228 -2.27 -9.99 -2.64
N ASP A 229 -2.36 -8.89 -1.92
CA ASP A 229 -1.17 -8.19 -1.42
C ASP A 229 -0.39 -9.01 -0.38
N THR A 230 -1.12 -9.69 0.50
CA THR A 230 -0.50 -10.22 1.72
C THR A 230 -0.88 -11.67 1.99
N ASN A 231 -2.18 -11.98 2.11
CA ASN A 231 -2.59 -13.22 2.74
C ASN A 231 -2.19 -14.47 1.97
N ILE A 232 -2.31 -14.45 0.63
CA ILE A 232 -1.89 -15.57 -0.23
C ILE A 232 -0.40 -15.85 -0.06
N LEU A 233 0.43 -14.80 -0.10
CA LEU A 233 1.88 -14.94 0.01
C LEU A 233 2.30 -15.40 1.40
N GLU A 234 1.76 -14.80 2.46
CA GLU A 234 2.09 -15.17 3.83
C GLU A 234 1.74 -16.63 4.14
N ARG A 235 0.57 -17.08 3.65
CA ARG A 235 0.16 -18.49 3.80
C ARG A 235 1.08 -19.43 3.02
N ALA A 236 1.40 -19.10 1.77
CA ALA A 236 2.27 -19.91 0.91
C ALA A 236 3.72 -20.02 1.41
N THR A 237 4.16 -19.02 2.19
CA THR A 237 5.54 -18.91 2.67
C THR A 237 5.64 -19.03 4.19
N THR A 238 4.65 -19.64 4.83
CA THR A 238 4.64 -19.86 6.29
C THR A 238 5.92 -20.58 6.73
N GLY A 239 6.59 -20.00 7.73
CA GLY A 239 7.83 -20.56 8.27
C GLY A 239 9.10 -20.28 7.44
N LYS A 240 8.99 -19.57 6.31
CA LYS A 240 10.14 -19.19 5.49
C LYS A 240 10.45 -17.70 5.65
N THR A 241 11.74 -17.39 5.70
CA THR A 241 12.25 -16.02 5.64
C THR A 241 12.14 -15.46 4.23
N VAL A 242 12.22 -14.14 4.10
CA VAL A 242 12.26 -13.43 2.80
C VAL A 242 13.41 -13.98 1.91
N ALA A 243 14.60 -14.19 2.50
CA ALA A 243 15.76 -14.67 1.79
C ALA A 243 15.59 -16.12 1.26
N GLU A 244 14.98 -17.00 2.06
CA GLU A 244 14.68 -18.37 1.62
C GLU A 244 13.68 -18.39 0.47
N VAL A 245 12.62 -17.58 0.55
CA VAL A 245 11.63 -17.49 -0.55
C VAL A 245 12.26 -16.91 -1.81
N ALA A 246 13.08 -15.87 -1.70
CA ALA A 246 13.80 -15.30 -2.84
C ALA A 246 14.74 -16.32 -3.49
N ALA A 247 15.45 -17.12 -2.69
CA ALA A 247 16.32 -18.18 -3.21
C ALA A 247 15.55 -19.29 -3.94
N ASP A 248 14.41 -19.72 -3.36
CA ASP A 248 13.52 -20.73 -3.97
C ASP A 248 12.95 -20.24 -5.30
N LEU A 249 12.53 -18.98 -5.38
CA LEU A 249 12.00 -18.38 -6.60
C LEU A 249 13.08 -18.22 -7.68
N ASP A 250 14.27 -17.78 -7.31
CA ASP A 250 15.40 -17.69 -8.24
C ASP A 250 15.73 -19.04 -8.87
N GLN A 251 15.78 -20.09 -8.07
CA GLN A 251 16.01 -21.46 -8.55
C GLN A 251 14.85 -21.96 -9.42
N THR A 252 13.62 -21.80 -8.97
CA THR A 252 12.41 -22.27 -9.66
C THR A 252 12.22 -21.63 -11.02
N TYR A 253 12.44 -20.32 -11.10
CA TYR A 253 12.24 -19.53 -12.32
C TYR A 253 13.51 -19.19 -13.07
N LYS A 254 14.64 -19.86 -12.80
CA LYS A 254 15.95 -19.57 -13.38
C LYS A 254 15.96 -19.39 -14.91
N LYS A 255 15.26 -20.26 -15.65
CA LYS A 255 15.17 -20.17 -17.12
C LYS A 255 14.30 -19.00 -17.59
N GLN A 256 13.21 -18.74 -16.86
CA GLN A 256 12.29 -17.62 -17.12
C GLN A 256 12.96 -16.29 -16.80
N PHE A 257 13.73 -16.23 -15.72
CA PHE A 257 14.46 -15.05 -15.28
C PHE A 257 15.33 -14.49 -16.40
N VAL A 258 16.15 -15.34 -17.04
CA VAL A 258 16.98 -14.95 -18.20
C VAL A 258 16.15 -14.39 -19.36
N ARG A 259 14.95 -14.96 -19.61
CA ARG A 259 14.05 -14.45 -20.66
C ARG A 259 13.45 -13.10 -20.31
N TRP A 260 13.02 -12.93 -19.07
CA TRP A 260 12.44 -11.66 -18.59
C TRP A 260 13.46 -10.53 -18.58
N GLN A 261 14.71 -10.79 -18.23
CA GLN A 261 15.81 -9.82 -18.29
C GLN A 261 16.18 -9.42 -19.73
N LYS A 262 15.99 -10.30 -20.70
CA LYS A 262 16.23 -10.00 -22.11
C LYS A 262 15.06 -9.30 -22.81
N SER A 263 13.91 -9.21 -22.16
CA SER A 263 12.76 -8.51 -22.71
C SER A 263 12.99 -6.99 -22.70
N SER A 264 12.42 -6.28 -23.67
CA SER A 264 12.45 -4.82 -23.63
C SER A 264 11.60 -4.29 -22.46
N ALA A 265 12.04 -3.22 -21.83
CA ALA A 265 11.24 -2.46 -20.90
C ALA A 265 10.00 -1.91 -21.63
N ASN A 266 8.85 -2.47 -21.34
CA ASN A 266 7.56 -2.06 -21.90
C ASN A 266 6.52 -2.11 -20.78
N LEU A 267 6.35 -0.97 -20.09
CA LEU A 267 5.48 -0.85 -18.92
C LEU A 267 4.03 -1.17 -19.27
N ASP A 268 3.53 -0.73 -20.43
CA ASP A 268 2.16 -1.00 -20.86
C ASP A 268 1.90 -2.49 -21.09
N ALA A 269 2.89 -3.20 -21.64
CA ALA A 269 2.79 -4.66 -21.75
C ALA A 269 2.75 -5.33 -20.38
N TRP A 270 3.48 -4.80 -19.39
CA TRP A 270 3.44 -5.32 -18.02
C TRP A 270 2.11 -5.04 -17.33
N VAL A 271 1.51 -3.85 -17.58
CA VAL A 271 0.11 -3.56 -17.17
C VAL A 271 -0.84 -4.56 -17.81
N ALA A 272 -0.74 -4.78 -19.13
CA ALA A 272 -1.63 -5.70 -19.83
C ALA A 272 -1.55 -7.14 -19.29
N GLU A 273 -0.35 -7.59 -18.91
CA GLU A 273 -0.16 -8.89 -18.23
C GLU A 273 -0.86 -8.92 -16.86
N SER A 274 -0.71 -7.88 -16.04
CA SER A 274 -1.36 -7.77 -14.72
C SER A 274 -2.87 -7.71 -14.89
N TYR A 275 -3.37 -6.90 -15.83
CA TYR A 275 -4.77 -6.81 -16.19
C TYR A 275 -5.36 -8.17 -16.60
N GLU A 276 -4.67 -8.90 -17.46
CA GLU A 276 -5.12 -10.23 -17.90
C GLU A 276 -5.22 -11.22 -16.75
N LEU A 277 -4.21 -11.24 -15.87
CA LEU A 277 -4.22 -12.08 -14.68
C LEU A 277 -5.31 -11.64 -13.70
N GLY A 278 -5.47 -10.35 -13.46
CA GLY A 278 -6.55 -9.79 -12.65
C GLY A 278 -7.92 -10.23 -13.16
N SER A 279 -8.15 -10.06 -14.46
CA SER A 279 -9.43 -10.41 -15.09
C SER A 279 -9.70 -11.93 -15.08
N LYS A 280 -8.70 -12.76 -15.48
CA LYS A 280 -8.90 -14.21 -15.69
C LYS A 280 -8.67 -15.04 -14.44
N LYS A 281 -7.74 -14.65 -13.57
CA LYS A 281 -7.34 -15.41 -12.39
C LYS A 281 -7.93 -14.84 -11.12
N VAL A 282 -7.83 -13.53 -10.90
CA VAL A 282 -8.37 -12.94 -9.68
C VAL A 282 -9.89 -12.94 -9.71
N TYR A 283 -10.51 -12.10 -10.55
CA TYR A 283 -11.98 -12.04 -10.65
C TYR A 283 -12.60 -13.26 -11.32
N GLY A 284 -11.93 -13.82 -12.33
CA GLY A 284 -12.44 -14.92 -13.11
C GLY A 284 -12.44 -16.29 -12.41
N LYS A 285 -11.84 -16.39 -11.24
CA LYS A 285 -11.78 -17.59 -10.42
C LYS A 285 -12.40 -17.44 -9.03
N LEU A 286 -13.05 -16.31 -8.79
CA LEU A 286 -13.87 -16.17 -7.58
C LEU A 286 -14.94 -17.26 -7.53
N PRO A 287 -15.17 -17.86 -6.36
CA PRO A 287 -16.25 -18.86 -6.13
C PRO A 287 -17.63 -18.31 -6.52
N VAL A 288 -17.93 -17.07 -6.14
CA VAL A 288 -19.14 -16.37 -6.56
C VAL A 288 -18.80 -15.40 -7.69
N ARG A 289 -19.53 -15.50 -8.79
CA ARG A 289 -19.31 -14.64 -9.95
C ARG A 289 -19.71 -13.20 -9.68
N ILE A 290 -18.74 -12.29 -9.69
CA ILE A 290 -18.99 -10.87 -9.69
C ILE A 290 -19.18 -10.38 -11.15
N PRO A 291 -20.30 -9.71 -11.48
CA PRO A 291 -20.51 -9.14 -12.82
C PRO A 291 -19.48 -8.05 -13.12
N THR A 292 -19.25 -7.77 -14.40
CA THR A 292 -18.46 -6.61 -14.81
C THR A 292 -19.29 -5.36 -14.60
N GLU A 293 -18.79 -4.43 -13.82
CA GLU A 293 -19.45 -3.17 -13.50
C GLU A 293 -19.14 -2.08 -14.55
N THR A 294 -20.04 -1.13 -14.67
CA THR A 294 -19.79 0.07 -15.51
C THR A 294 -18.74 0.94 -14.83
N PRO A 295 -17.70 1.39 -15.54
CA PRO A 295 -16.67 2.23 -14.96
C PRO A 295 -17.22 3.53 -14.35
N GLN A 296 -16.83 3.82 -13.12
CA GLN A 296 -17.12 5.04 -12.37
C GLN A 296 -15.87 5.44 -11.57
N THR A 297 -15.74 6.72 -11.29
CA THR A 297 -14.71 7.17 -10.36
C THR A 297 -15.22 7.04 -8.94
N LEU A 298 -14.66 6.10 -8.16
CA LEU A 298 -14.99 5.92 -6.76
C LEU A 298 -13.97 6.63 -5.86
N LYS A 299 -14.46 7.42 -4.91
CA LYS A 299 -13.64 8.01 -3.85
C LYS A 299 -13.53 7.09 -2.64
N SER A 300 -14.54 6.28 -2.39
CA SER A 300 -14.59 5.29 -1.31
C SER A 300 -15.51 4.14 -1.68
N CYS A 301 -15.46 3.06 -0.91
CA CYS A 301 -16.36 1.91 -1.08
C CYS A 301 -17.81 2.22 -0.66
N ALA A 302 -18.02 3.33 0.08
CA ALA A 302 -19.33 3.81 0.51
C ALA A 302 -20.01 4.75 -0.49
N ASP A 303 -19.34 5.09 -1.60
CA ASP A 303 -19.90 5.97 -2.64
C ASP A 303 -21.18 5.38 -3.24
N ASP A 304 -21.90 6.18 -3.98
CA ASP A 304 -23.30 6.07 -4.47
C ASP A 304 -23.93 4.67 -4.55
N ASN A 305 -23.15 3.65 -4.80
CA ASN A 305 -23.66 2.28 -4.97
C ASN A 305 -23.38 1.36 -3.77
N HIS A 306 -22.78 1.86 -2.70
CA HIS A 306 -22.41 1.06 -1.52
C HIS A 306 -21.76 -0.28 -1.91
N VAL A 307 -20.66 -0.21 -2.67
CA VAL A 307 -20.04 -1.37 -3.32
C VAL A 307 -19.71 -2.45 -2.31
N SER A 308 -19.05 -2.08 -1.19
CA SER A 308 -18.69 -3.07 -0.16
C SER A 308 -19.91 -3.75 0.46
N ALA A 309 -20.98 -2.99 0.75
CA ALA A 309 -22.20 -3.56 1.33
C ALA A 309 -22.91 -4.51 0.36
N ARG A 310 -22.83 -4.24 -0.97
CA ARG A 310 -23.35 -5.16 -1.99
C ARG A 310 -22.50 -6.41 -2.10
N MET A 311 -21.16 -6.28 -2.13
CA MET A 311 -20.23 -7.39 -2.24
C MET A 311 -20.25 -8.27 -0.98
N LEU A 312 -20.40 -7.68 0.21
CA LEU A 312 -20.52 -8.44 1.46
C LEU A 312 -21.69 -9.43 1.44
N LYS A 313 -22.80 -9.11 0.74
CA LYS A 313 -23.95 -10.00 0.60
C LYS A 313 -23.67 -11.24 -0.25
N LEU A 314 -22.61 -11.23 -1.05
CA LEU A 314 -22.22 -12.38 -1.87
C LEU A 314 -21.56 -13.49 -1.04
N ASP A 315 -21.11 -13.18 0.19
CA ASP A 315 -20.40 -14.09 1.10
C ASP A 315 -19.25 -14.83 0.40
N GLU A 316 -18.38 -14.04 -0.26
CA GLU A 316 -17.26 -14.59 -1.05
C GLU A 316 -16.26 -15.29 -0.13
N ARG A 317 -16.05 -16.60 -0.33
CA ARG A 317 -15.19 -17.44 0.50
C ARG A 317 -14.02 -17.98 -0.30
N LEU A 318 -12.81 -17.57 0.07
CA LEU A 318 -11.57 -17.94 -0.60
C LEU A 318 -10.83 -18.98 0.25
N GLU A 319 -10.76 -20.20 -0.27
CA GLU A 319 -10.18 -21.36 0.39
C GLU A 319 -9.12 -22.03 -0.50
N ASP A 320 -8.73 -23.27 -0.21
CA ASP A 320 -7.62 -23.98 -0.86
C ASP A 320 -7.59 -23.88 -2.40
N PRO A 321 -8.68 -24.06 -3.16
CA PRO A 321 -8.60 -23.97 -4.61
C PRO A 321 -8.17 -22.58 -5.09
N TYR A 322 -8.64 -21.52 -4.41
CA TYR A 322 -8.28 -20.16 -4.73
C TYR A 322 -6.86 -19.85 -4.27
N GLN A 323 -6.48 -20.30 -3.06
CA GLN A 323 -5.12 -20.16 -2.52
C GLN A 323 -4.07 -20.79 -3.44
N ILE A 324 -4.27 -22.06 -3.87
CA ILE A 324 -3.31 -22.77 -4.73
C ILE A 324 -3.12 -22.03 -6.07
N MET A 325 -4.21 -21.59 -6.68
CA MET A 325 -4.15 -20.81 -7.91
C MET A 325 -3.47 -19.46 -7.69
N GLY A 326 -3.83 -18.77 -6.62
CA GLY A 326 -3.26 -17.45 -6.26
C GLY A 326 -1.78 -17.53 -5.96
N GLU A 327 -1.32 -18.54 -5.21
CA GLU A 327 0.08 -18.80 -4.93
C GLU A 327 0.90 -18.97 -6.22
N GLN A 328 0.44 -19.78 -7.15
CA GLN A 328 1.14 -19.97 -8.43
C GLN A 328 1.31 -18.66 -9.19
N VAL A 329 0.29 -17.83 -9.23
CA VAL A 329 0.34 -16.52 -9.90
C VAL A 329 1.26 -15.57 -9.13
N ALA A 330 1.11 -15.46 -7.82
CA ALA A 330 1.90 -14.57 -6.97
C ALA A 330 3.40 -14.87 -7.07
N MET A 331 3.79 -16.13 -6.90
CA MET A 331 5.20 -16.56 -6.98
C MET A 331 5.82 -16.23 -8.35
N GLN A 332 5.09 -16.47 -9.44
CA GLN A 332 5.56 -16.12 -10.78
C GLN A 332 5.70 -14.61 -10.94
N ARG A 333 4.74 -13.81 -10.45
CA ARG A 333 4.76 -12.35 -10.59
C ARG A 333 5.87 -11.70 -9.75
N LEU A 334 6.15 -12.21 -8.55
CA LEU A 334 7.29 -11.78 -7.73
C LEU A 334 8.63 -12.03 -8.45
N ALA A 335 8.82 -13.24 -8.97
CA ALA A 335 10.03 -13.58 -9.72
C ALA A 335 10.19 -12.71 -10.99
N GLN A 336 9.08 -12.44 -11.69
CA GLN A 336 9.08 -11.62 -12.89
C GLN A 336 9.37 -10.15 -12.58
N ALA A 337 8.82 -9.62 -11.49
CA ALA A 337 9.11 -8.27 -11.01
C ALA A 337 10.61 -8.10 -10.66
N GLY A 338 11.18 -9.04 -9.89
CA GLY A 338 12.61 -9.03 -9.56
C GLY A 338 13.51 -9.07 -10.80
N ALA A 339 13.19 -9.92 -11.78
CA ALA A 339 13.94 -9.98 -13.03
C ALA A 339 13.90 -8.68 -13.84
N ARG A 340 12.71 -8.06 -13.91
CA ARG A 340 12.49 -6.82 -14.66
C ARG A 340 13.07 -5.60 -13.94
N LEU A 341 13.02 -5.58 -12.62
CA LEU A 341 13.70 -4.56 -11.81
C LEU A 341 15.21 -4.62 -12.01
N ALA A 342 15.81 -5.82 -11.92
CA ALA A 342 17.22 -5.99 -12.20
C ALA A 342 17.61 -5.53 -13.62
N MET A 343 16.77 -5.84 -14.62
CA MET A 343 16.98 -5.38 -16.00
C MET A 343 16.98 -3.86 -16.08
N LEU A 344 16.01 -3.18 -15.47
CA LEU A 344 15.92 -1.71 -15.49
C LEU A 344 17.15 -1.08 -14.82
N LEU A 345 17.53 -1.58 -13.64
CA LEU A 345 18.68 -1.07 -12.90
C LEU A 345 20.00 -1.32 -13.65
N ASN A 346 20.19 -2.49 -14.26
CA ASN A 346 21.36 -2.79 -15.09
C ASN A 346 21.44 -1.97 -16.39
N GLN A 347 20.34 -1.38 -16.85
CA GLN A 347 20.32 -0.48 -18.02
C GLN A 347 20.61 0.98 -17.66
N LEU A 348 20.57 1.31 -16.37
CA LEU A 348 20.89 2.65 -15.89
C LEU A 348 22.39 2.84 -15.73
N TRP A 349 23.11 1.79 -15.40
CA TRP A 349 24.55 1.78 -15.10
C TRP A 349 25.28 0.55 -15.76
#